data_edf9da8dc188678ab7239e26a0012ba3
#
_entry.id   edf9da8dc188678ab7239e26a0012ba3
#
_cell.length_a   1.000
_cell.length_b   1.000
_cell.length_c   1.000
_cell.angle_alpha   90.00
_cell.angle_beta   90.00
_cell.angle_gamma   90.00
#
_symmetry.space_group_name_H-M   'P 1'
#
loop_
_entity.id
_entity.type
_entity.pdbx_description
1 polymer ?
#
loop_
_entity_poly.entity_id
_entity_poly.type
_entity_poly.pdbx_seq_one_letter_code
_entity_poly.pdbx_strand_id
1 'polypeptide(L)'
;MYCPYCGIQLVGQIGVFCGSCGTNIQVLAPFIENGPVSVTDIINKYFSEGHTYEVILDFLENKHNICMSLRTLKKRLKDAGMTRRTDFTPTDIVISTVTQELRGSGQLLGYRSMCQTLRQKYNLTVKRNDVMHILSRLDPYGVKRRCKRRFVRRGYFSEGPNQVWHVDGYDKLKPFGVAISACVDGFSRKVMWLNCGSSNNDPGVIAKYYMECVTRFGQLPACLRTDCGTENGTMAAIHCALRSDHGDELAGAHSHMYGTSTTNQRIESWWSSFRKQRTQFWIELFSDLRERHLFNGSHEHKCLLRYVFLNVLQKELDEYRDLWNTHTIRPVRQSCCPSGKPEAMYHLPHRYVFSPCILFHSFTKIFLPQYSVLYVQDTCPACCYSTFCSFI
;
A
#
# COMPACT_ATOMS: atom_id res chain seq x y z
N MET A 1 8.75 8.93 -27.47
CA MET A 1 8.11 9.51 -26.26
C MET A 1 7.77 10.95 -26.57
N TYR A 2 6.66 11.47 -26.03
CA TYR A 2 6.26 12.86 -26.29
C TYR A 2 6.23 13.64 -24.97
N CYS A 3 6.60 14.92 -25.00
CA CYS A 3 6.46 15.79 -23.85
C CYS A 3 4.96 15.98 -23.54
N PRO A 4 4.49 15.74 -22.31
CA PRO A 4 3.06 15.84 -22.00
C PRO A 4 2.54 17.28 -21.99
N TYR A 5 3.45 18.28 -21.99
CA TYR A 5 3.08 19.70 -21.98
C TYR A 5 3.02 20.31 -23.37
N CYS A 6 3.97 20.00 -24.26
CA CYS A 6 4.03 20.60 -25.58
C CYS A 6 3.83 19.62 -26.74
N GLY A 7 3.65 18.32 -26.46
CA GLY A 7 3.43 17.28 -27.47
C GLY A 7 4.63 16.95 -28.37
N ILE A 8 5.79 17.56 -28.15
CA ILE A 8 6.98 17.31 -28.98
C ILE A 8 7.59 15.95 -28.62
N GLN A 9 8.04 15.23 -29.64
CA GLN A 9 8.69 13.93 -29.49
C GLN A 9 10.06 14.07 -28.83
N LEU A 10 10.29 13.41 -27.70
CA LEU A 10 11.54 13.41 -26.94
C LEU A 10 12.48 12.32 -27.45
N VAL A 11 12.97 12.45 -28.69
CA VAL A 11 13.90 11.49 -29.28
C VAL A 11 15.33 11.96 -28.97
N GLY A 12 16.10 11.12 -28.29
CA GLY A 12 17.54 11.38 -28.07
C GLY A 12 17.88 12.49 -27.05
N GLN A 13 16.93 12.97 -26.26
CA GLN A 13 17.20 13.96 -25.21
C GLN A 13 17.78 13.30 -23.94
N ILE A 14 19.04 13.60 -23.64
CA ILE A 14 19.76 13.23 -22.40
C ILE A 14 19.65 14.43 -21.43
N GLY A 15 18.48 14.97 -21.19
CA GLY A 15 18.30 16.14 -20.35
C GLY A 15 17.19 16.01 -19.33
N VAL A 16 17.35 16.70 -18.21
CA VAL A 16 16.36 16.79 -17.13
C VAL A 16 15.13 17.60 -17.55
N PHE A 17 15.24 18.40 -18.63
CA PHE A 17 14.20 19.31 -19.09
C PHE A 17 13.87 19.06 -20.56
N CYS A 18 12.59 19.27 -20.93
CA CYS A 18 12.16 19.29 -22.32
C CYS A 18 12.83 20.43 -23.05
N GLY A 19 13.59 20.14 -24.13
CA GLY A 19 14.32 21.15 -24.90
C GLY A 19 13.43 22.17 -25.61
N SER A 20 12.13 21.92 -25.73
CA SER A 20 11.19 22.81 -26.40
C SER A 20 10.41 23.72 -25.45
N CYS A 21 9.91 23.22 -24.34
CA CYS A 21 9.07 23.99 -23.41
C CYS A 21 9.72 24.20 -22.03
N GLY A 22 10.93 23.71 -21.80
CA GLY A 22 11.63 23.84 -20.52
C GLY A 22 11.07 23.03 -19.36
N THR A 23 10.04 22.21 -19.56
CA THR A 23 9.43 21.41 -18.50
C THR A 23 10.40 20.39 -17.96
N ASN A 24 10.52 20.28 -16.63
CA ASN A 24 11.32 19.27 -15.97
C ASN A 24 10.72 17.87 -16.20
N ILE A 25 11.41 17.05 -17.00
CA ILE A 25 10.99 15.68 -17.34
C ILE A 25 11.51 14.62 -16.37
N GLN A 26 12.38 14.97 -15.42
CA GLN A 26 12.81 14.06 -14.35
C GLN A 26 11.67 13.71 -13.38
N VAL A 27 10.71 14.61 -13.19
CA VAL A 27 9.50 14.36 -12.40
C VAL A 27 8.62 13.29 -13.05
N LEU A 28 8.81 13.04 -14.34
CA LEU A 28 8.10 12.03 -15.13
C LEU A 28 8.84 10.67 -15.17
N ALA A 29 10.07 10.60 -14.66
CA ALA A 29 10.87 9.38 -14.67
C ALA A 29 10.14 8.17 -14.04
N PRO A 30 9.38 8.29 -12.94
CA PRO A 30 8.58 7.18 -12.42
C PRO A 30 7.47 6.68 -13.34
N PHE A 31 7.03 7.53 -14.29
CA PHE A 31 6.03 7.18 -15.31
C PHE A 31 6.63 6.64 -16.60
N ILE A 32 7.94 6.73 -16.76
CA ILE A 32 8.68 6.47 -18.00
C ILE A 32 9.35 5.09 -18.01
N GLU A 33 9.68 4.54 -16.85
CA GLU A 33 10.40 3.27 -16.72
C GLU A 33 9.58 2.01 -17.02
N ASN A 34 8.28 2.12 -17.22
CA ASN A 34 7.45 0.99 -17.63
C ASN A 34 7.19 1.01 -19.12
N GLY A 35 8.16 0.53 -19.92
CA GLY A 35 7.88 -0.01 -21.25
C GLY A 35 6.72 -1.05 -21.16
N PRO A 36 6.10 -1.46 -22.27
CA PRO A 36 4.97 -2.40 -22.22
C PRO A 36 5.38 -3.64 -21.44
N VAL A 37 4.79 -3.79 -20.25
CA VAL A 37 5.10 -4.94 -19.35
C VAL A 37 4.76 -6.20 -20.11
N SER A 38 5.73 -7.08 -20.32
CA SER A 38 5.53 -8.34 -21.03
C SER A 38 4.43 -9.17 -20.34
N VAL A 39 3.60 -9.82 -21.13
CA VAL A 39 2.58 -10.76 -20.59
C VAL A 39 3.26 -11.82 -19.71
N THR A 40 4.49 -12.22 -20.05
CA THR A 40 5.27 -13.16 -19.27
C THR A 40 5.64 -12.60 -17.90
N ASP A 41 5.99 -11.32 -17.80
CA ASP A 41 6.34 -10.68 -16.52
C ASP A 41 5.10 -10.56 -15.62
N ILE A 42 3.94 -10.26 -16.20
CA ILE A 42 2.66 -10.24 -15.46
C ILE A 42 2.36 -11.63 -14.88
N ILE A 43 2.51 -12.69 -15.70
CA ILE A 43 2.29 -14.07 -15.26
C ILE A 43 3.27 -14.44 -14.15
N ASN A 44 4.55 -14.12 -14.33
CA ASN A 44 5.61 -14.41 -13.38
C ASN A 44 5.38 -13.71 -12.04
N LYS A 45 4.94 -12.46 -12.07
CA LYS A 45 4.55 -11.69 -10.87
C LYS A 45 3.48 -12.43 -10.07
N TYR A 46 2.33 -12.74 -10.68
CA TYR A 46 1.23 -13.40 -9.95
C TYR A 46 1.57 -14.82 -9.51
N PHE A 47 2.43 -15.50 -10.27
CA PHE A 47 2.93 -16.82 -9.89
C PHE A 47 3.83 -16.74 -8.66
N SER A 48 4.79 -15.81 -8.61
CA SER A 48 5.70 -15.59 -7.47
C SER A 48 4.96 -15.11 -6.22
N GLU A 49 3.90 -14.33 -6.38
CA GLU A 49 2.98 -13.95 -5.31
C GLU A 49 2.21 -15.17 -4.74
N GLY A 50 2.27 -16.33 -5.41
CA GLY A 50 1.66 -17.59 -4.95
C GLY A 50 0.14 -17.64 -5.14
N HIS A 51 -0.39 -17.04 -6.22
CA HIS A 51 -1.78 -17.23 -6.63
C HIS A 51 -2.00 -18.59 -7.30
N THR A 52 -3.22 -19.14 -7.21
CA THR A 52 -3.57 -20.35 -7.98
C THR A 52 -3.67 -20.01 -9.46
N TYR A 53 -3.61 -21.03 -10.34
CA TYR A 53 -3.67 -20.79 -11.78
C TYR A 53 -4.97 -20.12 -12.21
N GLU A 54 -6.08 -20.50 -11.59
CA GLU A 54 -7.41 -19.92 -11.86
C GLU A 54 -7.44 -18.44 -11.47
N VAL A 55 -6.86 -18.08 -10.34
CA VAL A 55 -6.76 -16.69 -9.89
C VAL A 55 -5.83 -15.88 -10.80
N ILE A 56 -4.74 -16.50 -11.30
CA ILE A 56 -3.86 -15.84 -12.28
C ILE A 56 -4.62 -15.57 -13.59
N LEU A 57 -5.41 -16.52 -14.09
CA LEU A 57 -6.21 -16.33 -15.30
C LEU A 57 -7.22 -15.20 -15.11
N ASP A 58 -7.91 -15.13 -13.96
CA ASP A 58 -8.84 -14.05 -13.67
C ASP A 58 -8.15 -12.68 -13.58
N PHE A 59 -6.95 -12.59 -13.01
CA PHE A 59 -6.17 -11.35 -13.02
C PHE A 59 -5.82 -10.93 -14.46
N LEU A 60 -5.38 -11.87 -15.28
CA LEU A 60 -5.07 -11.60 -16.68
C LEU A 60 -6.28 -11.07 -17.44
N GLU A 61 -7.45 -11.68 -17.26
CA GLU A 61 -8.69 -11.28 -17.91
C GLU A 61 -9.23 -9.96 -17.36
N ASN A 62 -9.47 -9.87 -16.03
CA ASN A 62 -10.21 -8.75 -15.45
C ASN A 62 -9.38 -7.48 -15.23
N LYS A 63 -8.05 -7.61 -15.05
CA LYS A 63 -7.17 -6.47 -14.79
C LYS A 63 -6.33 -6.07 -15.99
N HIS A 64 -5.96 -7.03 -16.83
CA HIS A 64 -5.05 -6.81 -17.95
C HIS A 64 -5.69 -7.00 -19.32
N ASN A 65 -6.99 -7.41 -19.39
CA ASN A 65 -7.70 -7.74 -20.61
C ASN A 65 -6.99 -8.79 -21.48
N ILE A 66 -6.33 -9.77 -20.85
CA ILE A 66 -5.60 -10.83 -21.50
C ILE A 66 -6.32 -12.16 -21.30
N CYS A 67 -6.96 -12.67 -22.35
CA CYS A 67 -7.64 -13.97 -22.31
C CYS A 67 -6.68 -15.08 -22.75
N MET A 68 -6.56 -16.13 -21.93
CA MET A 68 -5.82 -17.33 -22.29
C MET A 68 -6.34 -18.59 -21.59
N SER A 69 -6.10 -19.74 -22.19
CA SER A 69 -6.46 -21.03 -21.57
C SER A 69 -5.50 -21.43 -20.46
N LEU A 70 -5.97 -22.27 -19.53
CA LEU A 70 -5.13 -22.88 -18.50
C LEU A 70 -3.93 -23.65 -19.09
N ARG A 71 -4.13 -24.29 -20.25
CA ARG A 71 -3.06 -24.99 -20.96
C ARG A 71 -1.97 -24.01 -21.43
N THR A 72 -2.38 -22.88 -22.01
CA THR A 72 -1.47 -21.82 -22.46
C THR A 72 -0.71 -21.21 -21.29
N LEU A 73 -1.37 -20.92 -20.17
CA LEU A 73 -0.74 -20.43 -18.96
C LEU A 73 0.34 -21.40 -18.46
N LYS A 74 0.00 -22.69 -18.32
CA LYS A 74 0.95 -23.71 -17.88
C LYS A 74 2.14 -23.88 -18.83
N LYS A 75 1.92 -23.76 -20.16
CA LYS A 75 2.98 -23.79 -21.16
C LYS A 75 3.94 -22.60 -20.95
N ARG A 76 3.41 -21.38 -20.89
CA ARG A 76 4.23 -20.16 -20.66
C ARG A 76 5.03 -20.21 -19.37
N LEU A 77 4.44 -20.69 -18.27
CA LEU A 77 5.15 -20.90 -17.01
C LEU A 77 6.28 -21.90 -17.14
N LYS A 78 6.05 -23.02 -17.85
CA LYS A 78 7.09 -24.02 -18.12
C LYS A 78 8.22 -23.45 -18.97
N ASP A 79 7.89 -22.73 -20.05
CA ASP A 79 8.84 -22.08 -20.94
C ASP A 79 9.69 -21.03 -20.20
N ALA A 80 9.11 -20.35 -19.20
CA ALA A 80 9.80 -19.44 -18.30
C ALA A 80 10.55 -20.13 -17.14
N GLY A 81 10.60 -21.47 -17.10
CA GLY A 81 11.26 -22.23 -16.03
C GLY A 81 10.53 -22.18 -14.67
N MET A 82 9.30 -21.65 -14.62
CA MET A 82 8.56 -21.47 -13.38
C MET A 82 7.71 -22.69 -13.05
N THR A 83 8.10 -23.43 -12.03
CA THR A 83 7.38 -24.61 -11.56
C THR A 83 7.04 -24.47 -10.08
N ARG A 84 5.92 -25.09 -9.63
CA ARG A 84 5.60 -25.16 -8.20
C ARG A 84 6.33 -26.29 -7.48
N ARG A 85 6.92 -27.19 -8.24
CA ARG A 85 7.77 -28.29 -7.75
C ARG A 85 9.20 -27.91 -8.09
N THR A 86 9.83 -27.15 -7.22
CA THR A 86 11.24 -26.76 -7.32
C THR A 86 12.01 -27.41 -6.18
N ASP A 87 13.29 -27.57 -6.37
CA ASP A 87 14.18 -27.98 -5.30
C ASP A 87 14.16 -26.94 -4.18
N PHE A 88 14.18 -27.44 -2.95
CA PHE A 88 14.17 -26.54 -1.79
C PHE A 88 15.57 -25.94 -1.60
N THR A 89 15.59 -24.69 -1.20
CA THR A 89 16.82 -24.01 -0.84
C THR A 89 17.53 -24.74 0.31
N PRO A 90 18.86 -24.90 0.26
CA PRO A 90 19.63 -25.53 1.34
C PRO A 90 19.35 -24.88 2.70
N THR A 91 19.28 -25.70 3.74
CA THR A 91 18.82 -25.27 5.07
C THR A 91 19.74 -24.22 5.72
N ASP A 92 21.04 -24.27 5.46
CA ASP A 92 22.05 -23.32 5.92
C ASP A 92 21.79 -21.91 5.37
N ILE A 93 21.46 -21.78 4.07
CA ILE A 93 21.07 -20.51 3.45
C ILE A 93 19.77 -19.99 4.08
N VAL A 94 18.80 -20.86 4.34
CA VAL A 94 17.55 -20.47 4.98
C VAL A 94 17.80 -19.98 6.40
N ILE A 95 18.64 -20.67 7.19
CA ILE A 95 19.00 -20.27 8.57
C ILE A 95 19.70 -18.92 8.57
N SER A 96 20.68 -18.70 7.71
CA SER A 96 21.42 -17.43 7.63
C SER A 96 20.48 -16.27 7.27
N THR A 97 19.59 -16.47 6.30
CA THR A 97 18.63 -15.44 5.86
C THR A 97 17.58 -15.14 6.94
N VAL A 98 17.06 -16.17 7.62
CA VAL A 98 16.15 -15.99 8.76
C VAL A 98 16.84 -15.23 9.91
N THR A 99 18.10 -15.55 10.19
CA THR A 99 18.89 -14.85 11.22
C THR A 99 19.09 -13.37 10.86
N GLN A 100 19.35 -13.07 9.59
CA GLN A 100 19.45 -11.70 9.09
C GLN A 100 18.15 -10.94 9.29
N GLU A 101 16.99 -11.51 8.89
CA GLU A 101 15.67 -10.88 9.08
C GLU A 101 15.31 -10.66 10.54
N LEU A 102 15.68 -11.59 11.44
CA LEU A 102 15.44 -11.46 12.88
C LEU A 102 16.28 -10.35 13.53
N ARG A 103 17.41 -9.95 12.93
CA ARG A 103 18.23 -8.81 13.38
C ARG A 103 17.71 -7.46 12.90
N GLY A 104 16.79 -7.44 11.97
CA GLY A 104 16.20 -6.23 11.39
C GLY A 104 14.72 -6.09 11.72
N SER A 105 14.01 -5.37 10.86
CA SER A 105 12.57 -5.10 11.00
C SER A 105 11.68 -6.36 10.99
N GLY A 106 12.22 -7.50 10.57
CA GLY A 106 11.56 -8.80 10.61
C GLY A 106 11.59 -9.54 11.95
N GLN A 107 12.18 -8.98 13.02
CA GLN A 107 12.36 -9.62 14.35
C GLN A 107 11.06 -10.19 14.96
N LEU A 108 9.92 -9.62 14.68
CA LEU A 108 8.63 -10.05 15.23
C LEU A 108 7.77 -10.86 14.24
N LEU A 109 8.30 -11.23 13.09
CA LEU A 109 7.56 -12.02 12.10
C LEU A 109 7.27 -13.43 12.62
N GLY A 110 6.02 -13.87 12.43
CA GLY A 110 5.67 -15.28 12.62
C GLY A 110 6.08 -16.11 11.40
N TYR A 111 6.19 -17.43 11.56
CA TYR A 111 6.68 -18.34 10.50
C TYR A 111 5.99 -18.18 9.14
N ARG A 112 4.69 -17.81 9.09
CA ARG A 112 3.98 -17.62 7.82
C ARG A 112 4.43 -16.37 7.08
N SER A 113 4.55 -15.25 7.80
CA SER A 113 5.07 -14.00 7.23
C SER A 113 6.54 -14.17 6.88
N MET A 114 7.32 -14.88 7.69
CA MET A 114 8.70 -15.21 7.38
C MET A 114 8.81 -16.06 6.09
N CYS A 115 8.00 -17.11 5.92
CA CYS A 115 7.98 -17.87 4.66
C CYS A 115 7.67 -17.00 3.44
N GLN A 116 6.76 -16.04 3.59
CA GLN A 116 6.42 -15.12 2.51
C GLN A 116 7.58 -14.15 2.22
N THR A 117 8.20 -13.60 3.24
CA THR A 117 9.39 -12.75 3.10
C THR A 117 10.53 -13.49 2.42
N LEU A 118 10.83 -14.72 2.85
CA LEU A 118 11.86 -15.55 2.23
C LEU A 118 11.59 -15.80 0.73
N ARG A 119 10.34 -16.02 0.36
CA ARG A 119 9.93 -16.24 -1.03
C ARG A 119 9.98 -14.96 -1.87
N GLN A 120 9.42 -13.86 -1.39
CA GLN A 120 9.20 -12.66 -2.20
C GLN A 120 10.40 -11.71 -2.19
N LYS A 121 11.08 -11.56 -1.05
CA LYS A 121 12.24 -10.66 -0.90
C LYS A 121 13.54 -11.34 -1.28
N TYR A 122 13.71 -12.61 -0.92
CA TYR A 122 14.96 -13.36 -1.11
C TYR A 122 14.88 -14.44 -2.20
N ASN A 123 13.72 -14.62 -2.82
CA ASN A 123 13.46 -15.62 -3.86
C ASN A 123 13.84 -17.06 -3.44
N LEU A 124 13.67 -17.39 -2.15
CA LEU A 124 13.99 -18.70 -1.60
C LEU A 124 12.77 -19.64 -1.61
N THR A 125 12.98 -20.90 -1.98
CA THR A 125 11.94 -21.94 -1.93
C THR A 125 12.05 -22.71 -0.62
N VAL A 126 11.10 -22.52 0.30
CA VAL A 126 11.16 -23.07 1.65
C VAL A 126 9.91 -23.85 2.03
N LYS A 127 10.07 -24.91 2.81
CA LYS A 127 8.94 -25.61 3.45
C LYS A 127 8.50 -24.87 4.71
N ARG A 128 7.19 -24.77 4.89
CA ARG A 128 6.60 -24.10 6.06
C ARG A 128 7.08 -24.69 7.39
N ASN A 129 7.15 -26.02 7.46
CA ASN A 129 7.56 -26.71 8.68
C ASN A 129 9.02 -26.44 9.04
N ASP A 130 9.91 -26.39 8.05
CA ASP A 130 11.33 -26.11 8.27
C ASP A 130 11.51 -24.70 8.84
N VAL A 131 10.85 -23.68 8.25
CA VAL A 131 10.86 -22.32 8.77
C VAL A 131 10.26 -22.23 10.18
N MET A 132 9.21 -22.99 10.47
CA MET A 132 8.62 -23.04 11.81
C MET A 132 9.62 -23.62 12.83
N HIS A 133 10.34 -24.70 12.50
CA HIS A 133 11.37 -25.29 13.35
C HIS A 133 12.58 -24.38 13.53
N ILE A 134 13.05 -23.74 12.45
CA ILE A 134 14.16 -22.78 12.49
C ILE A 134 13.81 -21.63 13.45
N LEU A 135 12.63 -21.00 13.29
CA LEU A 135 12.17 -19.92 14.17
C LEU A 135 12.02 -20.36 15.62
N SER A 136 11.57 -21.60 15.86
CA SER A 136 11.44 -22.14 17.23
C SER A 136 12.79 -22.29 17.93
N ARG A 137 13.86 -22.53 17.17
CA ARG A 137 15.23 -22.63 17.68
C ARG A 137 15.90 -21.28 17.82
N LEU A 138 15.73 -20.37 16.85
CA LEU A 138 16.40 -19.06 16.83
C LEU A 138 15.71 -18.04 17.74
N ASP A 139 14.38 -18.07 17.86
CA ASP A 139 13.58 -17.12 18.63
C ASP A 139 12.46 -17.81 19.43
N PRO A 140 12.80 -18.66 20.42
CA PRO A 140 11.81 -19.40 21.22
C PRO A 140 10.92 -18.48 22.04
N TYR A 141 11.46 -17.37 22.56
CA TYR A 141 10.70 -16.38 23.33
C TYR A 141 9.68 -15.62 22.47
N GLY A 142 10.05 -15.20 21.29
CA GLY A 142 9.16 -14.56 20.34
C GLY A 142 8.05 -15.51 19.87
N VAL A 143 8.34 -16.80 19.67
CA VAL A 143 7.32 -17.81 19.36
C VAL A 143 6.29 -17.89 20.47
N LYS A 144 6.73 -18.02 21.75
CA LYS A 144 5.81 -18.04 22.91
C LYS A 144 4.98 -16.76 23.02
N ARG A 145 5.59 -15.58 22.80
CA ARG A 145 4.90 -14.28 22.84
C ARG A 145 3.80 -14.17 21.75
N ARG A 146 4.05 -14.69 20.56
CA ARG A 146 3.08 -14.71 19.46
C ARG A 146 1.92 -15.66 19.65
N CYS A 147 2.03 -16.66 20.53
CA CYS A 147 0.98 -17.63 20.84
C CYS A 147 -0.06 -17.12 21.85
N LYS A 148 0.16 -15.96 22.50
CA LYS A 148 -0.79 -15.39 23.46
C LYS A 148 -2.17 -15.15 22.85
N ARG A 149 -3.23 -15.36 23.66
CA ARG A 149 -4.64 -15.21 23.26
C ARG A 149 -4.92 -13.82 22.67
N ARG A 150 -5.68 -13.78 21.59
CA ARG A 150 -6.14 -12.53 20.96
C ARG A 150 -7.45 -12.08 21.55
N PHE A 151 -7.65 -10.75 21.62
CA PHE A 151 -8.93 -10.18 22.01
C PHE A 151 -10.03 -10.50 20.98
N VAL A 152 -11.28 -10.57 21.45
CA VAL A 152 -12.46 -10.67 20.58
C VAL A 152 -12.55 -9.38 19.76
N ARG A 153 -12.71 -9.52 18.45
CA ARG A 153 -12.81 -8.38 17.53
C ARG A 153 -14.27 -7.95 17.40
N ARG A 154 -14.50 -6.65 17.29
CA ARG A 154 -15.81 -6.11 16.91
C ARG A 154 -16.14 -6.49 15.47
N GLY A 155 -17.43 -6.65 15.17
CA GLY A 155 -17.89 -6.89 13.80
C GLY A 155 -17.61 -5.68 12.92
N TYR A 156 -17.18 -5.93 11.71
CA TYR A 156 -17.01 -4.92 10.66
C TYR A 156 -17.56 -5.49 9.36
N PHE A 157 -18.36 -4.69 8.65
CA PHE A 157 -18.96 -5.06 7.39
C PHE A 157 -18.59 -4.01 6.32
N SER A 158 -18.40 -4.46 5.10
CA SER A 158 -18.27 -3.66 3.89
C SER A 158 -18.76 -4.53 2.72
N GLU A 159 -19.53 -3.95 1.83
CA GLU A 159 -20.18 -4.67 0.73
C GLU A 159 -19.19 -5.10 -0.35
N GLY A 160 -18.22 -4.25 -0.65
CA GLY A 160 -17.25 -4.51 -1.70
C GLY A 160 -16.02 -3.62 -1.63
N PRO A 161 -15.06 -3.82 -2.54
CA PRO A 161 -13.90 -2.93 -2.69
C PRO A 161 -14.38 -1.52 -3.03
N ASN A 162 -13.59 -0.52 -2.59
CA ASN A 162 -13.88 0.90 -2.81
C ASN A 162 -15.22 1.40 -2.20
N GLN A 163 -15.89 0.62 -1.37
CA GLN A 163 -17.02 1.15 -0.63
C GLN A 163 -16.57 2.18 0.41
N VAL A 164 -15.59 1.83 1.23
CA VAL A 164 -15.00 2.74 2.23
C VAL A 164 -13.49 2.58 2.25
N TRP A 165 -12.77 3.69 2.08
CA TRP A 165 -11.35 3.75 2.38
C TRP A 165 -11.14 4.38 3.76
N HIS A 166 -10.32 3.75 4.56
CA HIS A 166 -9.93 4.21 5.89
C HIS A 166 -8.57 4.86 5.83
N VAL A 167 -8.50 6.15 6.15
CA VAL A 167 -7.26 6.94 6.17
C VAL A 167 -6.91 7.31 7.60
N ASP A 168 -5.64 7.23 7.93
CA ASP A 168 -5.15 7.58 9.26
C ASP A 168 -3.64 7.86 9.27
N GLY A 169 -3.18 8.60 10.28
CA GLY A 169 -1.78 8.87 10.56
C GLY A 169 -1.20 7.94 11.63
N TYR A 170 0.10 7.64 11.52
CA TYR A 170 0.82 6.86 12.51
C TYR A 170 1.96 7.67 13.13
N ASP A 171 1.77 8.10 14.37
CA ASP A 171 2.58 9.13 15.03
C ASP A 171 3.69 8.58 15.94
N LYS A 172 3.87 7.27 16.00
CA LYS A 172 4.84 6.67 16.94
C LYS A 172 6.31 6.98 16.62
N LEU A 173 6.59 7.43 15.40
CA LEU A 173 7.92 7.91 14.98
C LEU A 173 8.02 9.45 14.92
N LYS A 174 6.94 10.20 15.16
CA LYS A 174 6.94 11.68 15.22
C LYS A 174 7.97 12.26 16.19
N PRO A 175 8.21 11.68 17.38
CA PRO A 175 9.27 12.19 18.28
C PRO A 175 10.65 12.23 17.62
N PHE A 176 10.88 11.36 16.64
CA PHE A 176 12.12 11.25 15.85
C PHE A 176 12.09 12.04 14.54
N GLY A 177 11.01 12.79 14.30
CA GLY A 177 10.85 13.63 13.11
C GLY A 177 10.30 12.90 11.88
N VAL A 178 9.75 11.70 12.02
CA VAL A 178 9.14 10.92 10.93
C VAL A 178 7.67 10.68 11.24
N ALA A 179 6.81 11.04 10.31
CA ALA A 179 5.39 10.76 10.34
C ALA A 179 5.00 9.80 9.21
N ILE A 180 4.00 8.95 9.44
CA ILE A 180 3.53 7.99 8.44
C ILE A 180 2.05 8.24 8.19
N SER A 181 1.61 8.13 6.93
CA SER A 181 0.21 8.14 6.54
C SER A 181 -0.11 6.87 5.76
N ALA A 182 -1.28 6.31 5.99
CA ALA A 182 -1.75 5.16 5.26
C ALA A 182 -3.25 5.21 4.94
N CYS A 183 -3.63 4.45 3.92
CA CYS A 183 -5.00 4.17 3.56
C CYS A 183 -5.22 2.68 3.37
N VAL A 184 -6.34 2.18 3.86
CA VAL A 184 -6.71 0.77 3.77
C VAL A 184 -8.14 0.66 3.24
N ASP A 185 -8.33 -0.13 2.19
CA ASP A 185 -9.66 -0.49 1.71
C ASP A 185 -10.41 -1.34 2.74
N GLY A 186 -11.65 -0.97 3.02
CA GLY A 186 -12.46 -1.57 4.09
C GLY A 186 -12.79 -3.03 3.86
N PHE A 187 -13.11 -3.41 2.64
CA PHE A 187 -13.50 -4.76 2.25
C PHE A 187 -12.31 -5.72 2.16
N SER A 188 -11.39 -5.41 1.27
CA SER A 188 -10.24 -6.26 0.94
C SER A 188 -9.11 -6.18 1.96
N ARG A 189 -9.04 -5.09 2.73
CA ARG A 189 -7.92 -4.74 3.61
C ARG A 189 -6.63 -4.47 2.84
N LYS A 190 -6.75 -4.15 1.54
CA LYS A 190 -5.63 -3.73 0.72
C LYS A 190 -5.11 -2.38 1.22
N VAL A 191 -3.82 -2.27 1.35
CA VAL A 191 -3.14 -1.01 1.63
C VAL A 191 -3.02 -0.25 0.32
N MET A 192 -3.70 0.88 0.24
CA MET A 192 -3.77 1.72 -0.95
C MET A 192 -2.53 2.60 -1.08
N TRP A 193 -2.13 3.26 0.03
CA TRP A 193 -0.83 3.91 0.18
C TRP A 193 -0.28 3.68 1.58
N LEU A 194 1.03 3.81 1.72
CA LEU A 194 1.76 3.76 2.97
C LEU A 194 3.02 4.59 2.80
N ASN A 195 2.96 5.85 3.20
CA ASN A 195 4.00 6.82 2.93
C ASN A 195 4.54 7.43 4.22
N CYS A 196 5.85 7.67 4.27
CA CYS A 196 6.47 8.42 5.35
C CYS A 196 6.99 9.77 4.87
N GLY A 197 7.03 10.73 5.79
CA GLY A 197 7.50 12.07 5.52
C GLY A 197 7.92 12.80 6.78
N SER A 198 8.24 14.07 6.64
CA SER A 198 8.60 14.95 7.76
C SER A 198 7.39 15.31 8.64
N SER A 199 6.20 15.32 8.05
CA SER A 199 4.93 15.61 8.71
C SER A 199 3.78 14.86 8.03
N ASN A 200 2.76 14.56 8.78
CA ASN A 200 1.44 14.14 8.30
C ASN A 200 0.34 15.10 8.77
N ASN A 201 0.71 16.29 9.28
CA ASN A 201 -0.23 17.32 9.72
C ASN A 201 -0.52 18.35 8.62
N ASP A 202 0.23 18.30 7.51
CA ASP A 202 0.02 19.19 6.36
C ASP A 202 -1.10 18.64 5.48
N PRO A 203 -2.24 19.36 5.32
CA PRO A 203 -3.35 18.93 4.50
C PRO A 203 -2.97 18.73 3.03
N GLY A 204 -2.00 19.49 2.52
CA GLY A 204 -1.51 19.37 1.15
C GLY A 204 -0.78 18.05 0.91
N VAL A 205 0.00 17.57 1.89
CA VAL A 205 0.72 16.30 1.82
C VAL A 205 -0.27 15.12 1.79
N ILE A 206 -1.28 15.14 2.64
CA ILE A 206 -2.29 14.07 2.68
C ILE A 206 -3.13 14.07 1.40
N ALA A 207 -3.54 15.25 0.93
CA ALA A 207 -4.25 15.39 -0.34
C ALA A 207 -3.41 14.88 -1.53
N LYS A 208 -2.10 15.15 -1.54
CA LYS A 208 -1.17 14.62 -2.55
C LYS A 208 -1.17 13.09 -2.57
N TYR A 209 -1.01 12.42 -1.43
CA TYR A 209 -1.04 10.95 -1.35
C TYR A 209 -2.35 10.37 -1.86
N TYR A 210 -3.46 11.01 -1.52
CA TYR A 210 -4.78 10.64 -2.01
C TYR A 210 -4.87 10.78 -3.54
N MET A 211 -4.49 11.92 -4.11
CA MET A 211 -4.57 12.18 -5.54
C MET A 211 -3.65 11.25 -6.34
N GLU A 212 -2.43 10.99 -5.87
CA GLU A 212 -1.53 10.00 -6.47
C GLU A 212 -2.15 8.60 -6.48
N CYS A 213 -2.83 8.23 -5.39
CA CYS A 213 -3.51 6.94 -5.27
C CYS A 213 -4.68 6.85 -6.26
N VAL A 214 -5.57 7.86 -6.28
CA VAL A 214 -6.73 7.92 -7.18
C VAL A 214 -6.28 7.88 -8.64
N THR A 215 -5.27 8.67 -9.00
CA THR A 215 -4.72 8.69 -10.37
C THR A 215 -4.14 7.34 -10.77
N ARG A 216 -3.39 6.69 -9.87
CA ARG A 216 -2.79 5.37 -10.13
C ARG A 216 -3.81 4.26 -10.33
N PHE A 217 -4.90 4.26 -9.55
CA PHE A 217 -5.93 3.23 -9.64
C PHE A 217 -7.04 3.57 -10.63
N GLY A 218 -7.21 4.84 -11.00
CA GLY A 218 -8.31 5.32 -11.85
C GLY A 218 -9.69 5.12 -11.21
N GLN A 219 -9.76 5.08 -9.87
CA GLN A 219 -10.98 4.77 -9.12
C GLN A 219 -11.07 5.62 -7.85
N LEU A 220 -12.29 6.00 -7.49
CA LEU A 220 -12.64 6.67 -6.23
C LEU A 220 -13.35 5.68 -5.29
N PRO A 221 -13.15 5.79 -3.97
CA PRO A 221 -14.04 5.12 -3.04
C PRO A 221 -15.42 5.80 -3.02
N ALA A 222 -16.46 5.07 -2.67
CA ALA A 222 -17.76 5.67 -2.41
C ALA A 222 -17.71 6.58 -1.17
N CYS A 223 -16.90 6.21 -0.18
CA CYS A 223 -16.72 6.98 1.04
C CYS A 223 -15.27 6.97 1.53
N LEU A 224 -14.79 8.13 1.99
CA LEU A 224 -13.58 8.26 2.80
C LEU A 224 -13.94 8.33 4.28
N ARG A 225 -13.24 7.56 5.11
CA ARG A 225 -13.35 7.64 6.57
C ARG A 225 -12.04 8.07 7.17
N THR A 226 -12.08 9.17 7.95
CA THR A 226 -10.94 9.71 8.67
C THR A 226 -11.30 9.97 10.13
N ASP A 227 -10.33 10.27 10.96
CA ASP A 227 -10.56 10.96 12.22
C ASP A 227 -10.83 12.47 12.01
N CYS A 228 -11.10 13.19 13.11
CA CYS A 228 -11.41 14.62 13.05
C CYS A 228 -10.15 15.51 12.96
N GLY A 229 -9.05 15.01 12.41
CA GLY A 229 -7.82 15.78 12.23
C GLY A 229 -7.95 16.83 11.13
N THR A 230 -7.38 18.01 11.36
CA THR A 230 -7.40 19.13 10.40
C THR A 230 -6.62 18.84 9.11
N GLU A 231 -5.66 17.93 9.17
CA GLU A 231 -4.86 17.45 8.04
C GLU A 231 -5.68 16.73 6.96
N ASN A 232 -6.87 16.25 7.32
CA ASN A 232 -7.74 15.53 6.41
C ASN A 232 -8.65 16.46 5.57
N GLY A 233 -8.74 17.75 5.92
CA GLY A 233 -9.72 18.70 5.35
C GLY A 233 -9.58 18.88 3.84
N THR A 234 -8.38 19.14 3.32
CA THR A 234 -8.16 19.33 1.88
C THR A 234 -8.45 18.05 1.08
N MET A 235 -8.01 16.90 1.57
CA MET A 235 -8.32 15.60 0.95
C MET A 235 -9.83 15.34 0.91
N ALA A 236 -10.54 15.62 2.02
CA ALA A 236 -11.99 15.47 2.11
C ALA A 236 -12.71 16.38 1.11
N ALA A 237 -12.32 17.64 1.02
CA ALA A 237 -12.91 18.60 0.06
C ALA A 237 -12.72 18.15 -1.39
N ILE A 238 -11.51 17.73 -1.76
CA ILE A 238 -11.22 17.18 -3.10
C ILE A 238 -12.07 15.95 -3.38
N HIS A 239 -12.16 15.02 -2.42
CA HIS A 239 -12.97 13.82 -2.59
C HIS A 239 -14.46 14.14 -2.79
N CYS A 240 -15.03 15.02 -1.95
CA CYS A 240 -16.41 15.46 -2.08
C CYS A 240 -16.68 16.14 -3.44
N ALA A 241 -15.74 16.96 -3.91
CA ALA A 241 -15.84 17.59 -5.23
C ALA A 241 -15.78 16.58 -6.38
N LEU A 242 -14.87 15.59 -6.32
CA LEU A 242 -14.77 14.52 -7.32
C LEU A 242 -16.00 13.59 -7.31
N ARG A 243 -16.75 13.58 -6.22
CA ARG A 243 -17.96 12.78 -6.04
C ARG A 243 -19.26 13.57 -6.26
N SER A 244 -19.21 14.88 -6.57
CA SER A 244 -20.40 15.76 -6.66
C SER A 244 -21.43 15.29 -7.68
N ASP A 245 -20.95 14.80 -8.82
CA ASP A 245 -21.80 14.43 -9.97
C ASP A 245 -22.20 12.93 -9.99
N HIS A 246 -21.91 12.21 -8.91
CA HIS A 246 -22.30 10.81 -8.79
C HIS A 246 -23.76 10.69 -8.36
N GLY A 247 -24.48 9.70 -8.90
CA GLY A 247 -25.93 9.52 -8.66
C GLY A 247 -26.26 8.58 -7.48
N ASP A 248 -25.32 8.31 -6.56
CA ASP A 248 -25.55 7.43 -5.42
C ASP A 248 -25.79 8.24 -4.11
N GLU A 249 -26.27 7.56 -3.07
CA GLU A 249 -26.60 8.17 -1.76
C GLU A 249 -25.38 8.80 -1.05
N LEU A 250 -24.17 8.39 -1.42
CA LEU A 250 -22.91 8.90 -0.89
C LEU A 250 -22.26 9.95 -1.81
N ALA A 251 -23.02 10.58 -2.71
CA ALA A 251 -22.49 11.62 -3.58
C ALA A 251 -22.14 12.91 -2.81
N GLY A 252 -21.19 13.69 -3.32
CA GLY A 252 -20.81 14.98 -2.80
C GLY A 252 -20.37 14.93 -1.33
N ALA A 253 -20.93 15.78 -0.48
CA ALA A 253 -20.56 15.91 0.93
C ALA A 253 -20.78 14.63 1.76
N HIS A 254 -21.69 13.76 1.34
CA HIS A 254 -21.95 12.48 2.01
C HIS A 254 -20.84 11.44 1.78
N SER A 255 -19.95 11.70 0.84
CA SER A 255 -18.83 10.79 0.52
C SER A 255 -17.69 10.82 1.55
N HIS A 256 -17.72 11.71 2.53
CA HIS A 256 -16.72 11.78 3.59
C HIS A 256 -17.34 11.63 4.97
N MET A 257 -16.76 10.76 5.80
CA MET A 257 -17.18 10.50 7.18
C MET A 257 -16.07 10.83 8.16
N TYR A 258 -16.31 11.82 9.00
CA TYR A 258 -15.51 12.04 10.21
C TYR A 258 -15.95 11.08 11.32
N GLY A 259 -14.99 10.57 12.08
CA GLY A 259 -15.28 9.73 13.22
C GLY A 259 -14.17 9.75 14.27
N THR A 260 -14.47 9.20 15.44
CA THR A 260 -13.42 8.96 16.44
C THR A 260 -12.48 7.86 15.94
N SER A 261 -11.24 7.85 16.39
CA SER A 261 -10.26 6.77 16.07
C SER A 261 -10.85 5.38 16.34
N THR A 262 -11.66 5.24 17.40
CA THR A 262 -12.34 3.97 17.73
C THR A 262 -13.35 3.51 16.69
N THR A 263 -13.86 4.40 15.84
CA THR A 263 -14.76 4.08 14.72
C THR A 263 -13.99 3.79 13.43
N ASN A 264 -12.74 4.20 13.33
CA ASN A 264 -11.84 3.91 12.21
C ASN A 264 -11.17 2.53 12.33
N GLN A 265 -11.97 1.52 12.74
CA GLN A 265 -11.52 0.20 13.22
C GLN A 265 -10.62 -0.55 12.26
N ARG A 266 -10.82 -0.37 10.93
CA ARG A 266 -10.12 -1.15 9.93
C ARG A 266 -8.64 -0.81 9.90
N ILE A 267 -8.32 0.46 9.85
CA ILE A 267 -6.94 0.94 9.82
C ILE A 267 -6.28 0.80 11.20
N GLU A 268 -7.00 1.03 12.29
CA GLU A 268 -6.50 0.84 13.65
C GLU A 268 -6.10 -0.63 13.92
N SER A 269 -6.92 -1.57 13.48
CA SER A 269 -6.58 -2.99 13.55
C SER A 269 -5.35 -3.33 12.70
N TRP A 270 -5.19 -2.66 11.56
CA TRP A 270 -4.05 -2.83 10.67
C TRP A 270 -2.77 -2.25 11.27
N TRP A 271 -2.83 -1.04 11.90
CA TRP A 271 -1.71 -0.43 12.62
C TRP A 271 -1.13 -1.36 13.69
N SER A 272 -1.99 -2.08 14.41
CA SER A 272 -1.53 -3.06 15.39
C SER A 272 -0.69 -4.19 14.77
N SER A 273 -0.98 -4.58 13.54
CA SER A 273 -0.19 -5.58 12.81
C SER A 273 1.09 -4.98 12.22
N PHE A 274 0.99 -3.79 11.65
CA PHE A 274 2.09 -3.01 11.10
C PHE A 274 3.16 -2.73 12.16
N ARG A 275 2.75 -2.24 13.34
CA ARG A 275 3.66 -2.00 14.45
C ARG A 275 4.51 -3.23 14.79
N LYS A 276 3.86 -4.39 14.95
CA LYS A 276 4.53 -5.64 15.31
C LYS A 276 5.46 -6.17 14.22
N GLN A 277 5.14 -5.90 12.96
CA GLN A 277 5.86 -6.52 11.85
C GLN A 277 6.97 -5.62 11.27
N ARG A 278 6.93 -4.30 11.54
CA ARG A 278 7.89 -3.36 10.96
C ARG A 278 8.33 -2.24 11.92
N THR A 279 7.41 -1.38 12.38
CA THR A 279 7.80 -0.15 13.05
C THR A 279 8.33 -0.32 14.45
N GLN A 280 8.10 -1.46 15.10
CA GLN A 280 8.65 -1.71 16.44
C GLN A 280 10.19 -1.70 16.43
N PHE A 281 10.81 -2.29 15.41
CA PHE A 281 12.27 -2.23 15.21
C PHE A 281 12.77 -0.77 15.12
N TRP A 282 12.13 0.07 14.32
CA TRP A 282 12.54 1.47 14.16
C TRP A 282 12.32 2.30 15.41
N ILE A 283 11.24 2.04 16.15
CA ILE A 283 11.00 2.68 17.45
C ILE A 283 12.12 2.32 18.43
N GLU A 284 12.51 1.05 18.49
CA GLU A 284 13.59 0.57 19.36
C GLU A 284 14.94 1.14 18.95
N LEU A 285 15.28 1.11 17.65
CA LEU A 285 16.52 1.66 17.11
C LEU A 285 16.66 3.16 17.43
N PHE A 286 15.62 3.95 17.17
CA PHE A 286 15.70 5.39 17.41
C PHE A 286 15.63 5.73 18.91
N SER A 287 15.00 4.89 19.72
CA SER A 287 15.03 5.03 21.17
C SER A 287 16.42 4.74 21.73
N ASP A 288 17.12 3.72 21.20
CA ASP A 288 18.51 3.42 21.57
C ASP A 288 19.46 4.61 21.24
N LEU A 289 19.29 5.23 20.06
CA LEU A 289 20.06 6.45 19.73
C LEU A 289 19.81 7.58 20.72
N ARG A 290 18.59 7.74 21.22
CA ARG A 290 18.25 8.73 22.24
C ARG A 290 18.84 8.36 23.60
N GLU A 291 18.77 7.11 24.02
CA GLU A 291 19.33 6.61 25.27
C GLU A 291 20.86 6.74 25.32
N ARG A 292 21.52 6.56 24.18
CA ARG A 292 22.96 6.78 24.02
C ARG A 292 23.35 8.25 23.84
N HIS A 293 22.44 9.19 23.98
CA HIS A 293 22.68 10.63 23.78
C HIS A 293 23.14 11.02 22.36
N LEU A 294 22.95 10.15 21.36
CA LEU A 294 23.25 10.43 19.95
C LEU A 294 22.10 11.19 19.27
N PHE A 295 20.94 11.24 19.90
CA PHE A 295 19.74 11.95 19.43
C PHE A 295 19.11 12.70 20.61
N ASN A 296 19.06 14.03 20.54
CA ASN A 296 18.51 14.90 21.58
C ASN A 296 17.11 15.47 21.27
N GLY A 297 16.56 15.16 20.07
CA GLY A 297 15.25 15.64 19.64
C GLY A 297 15.23 17.06 19.07
N SER A 298 16.40 17.72 18.92
CA SER A 298 16.49 19.04 18.28
C SER A 298 16.07 18.97 16.80
N HIS A 299 15.85 20.13 16.19
CA HIS A 299 15.50 20.22 14.79
C HIS A 299 16.58 19.62 13.89
N GLU A 300 17.84 19.93 14.16
CA GLU A 300 19.02 19.46 13.43
C GLU A 300 19.12 17.93 13.48
N HIS A 301 18.97 17.35 14.67
CA HIS A 301 18.97 15.89 14.83
C HIS A 301 17.81 15.21 14.10
N LYS A 302 16.63 15.80 14.10
CA LYS A 302 15.48 15.31 13.30
C LYS A 302 15.74 15.41 11.79
N CYS A 303 16.38 16.51 11.33
CA CYS A 303 16.77 16.68 9.93
C CYS A 303 17.82 15.64 9.52
N LEU A 304 18.83 15.42 10.35
CA LEU A 304 19.87 14.42 10.12
C LEU A 304 19.28 13.01 10.06
N LEU A 305 18.41 12.66 11.01
CA LEU A 305 17.76 11.35 11.04
C LEU A 305 16.92 11.11 9.78
N ARG A 306 16.17 12.12 9.34
CA ARG A 306 15.41 12.05 8.08
C ARG A 306 16.33 11.90 6.88
N TYR A 307 17.40 12.67 6.80
CA TYR A 307 18.37 12.58 5.70
C TYR A 307 18.93 11.16 5.55
N VAL A 308 19.28 10.53 6.68
CA VAL A 308 19.87 9.18 6.68
C VAL A 308 18.83 8.09 6.44
N PHE A 309 17.67 8.16 7.10
CA PHE A 309 16.77 7.01 7.20
C PHE A 309 15.47 7.13 6.41
N LEU A 310 15.02 8.31 5.96
CA LEU A 310 13.70 8.47 5.37
C LEU A 310 13.51 7.59 4.12
N ASN A 311 14.51 7.55 3.23
CA ASN A 311 14.46 6.73 2.02
C ASN A 311 14.52 5.23 2.34
N VAL A 312 15.27 4.84 3.36
CA VAL A 312 15.36 3.44 3.82
C VAL A 312 14.03 3.01 4.40
N LEU A 313 13.42 3.87 5.23
CA LEU A 313 12.10 3.66 5.79
C LEU A 313 11.05 3.53 4.68
N GLN A 314 11.02 4.45 3.71
CA GLN A 314 10.03 4.38 2.62
C GLN A 314 10.18 3.08 1.83
N LYS A 315 11.39 2.66 1.51
CA LYS A 315 11.63 1.39 0.82
C LYS A 315 11.09 0.19 1.63
N GLU A 316 11.32 0.16 2.95
CA GLU A 316 10.76 -0.89 3.80
C GLU A 316 9.23 -0.82 3.92
N LEU A 317 8.64 0.38 3.89
CA LEU A 317 7.19 0.55 3.86
C LEU A 317 6.60 0.02 2.56
N ASP A 318 7.23 0.26 1.43
CA ASP A 318 6.80 -0.26 0.13
C ASP A 318 6.90 -1.80 0.10
N GLU A 319 8.01 -2.37 0.55
CA GLU A 319 8.16 -3.82 0.69
C GLU A 319 7.06 -4.42 1.61
N TYR A 320 6.76 -3.76 2.73
CA TYR A 320 5.73 -4.21 3.65
C TYR A 320 4.33 -4.11 3.04
N ARG A 321 4.02 -3.02 2.33
CA ARG A 321 2.74 -2.85 1.61
C ARG A 321 2.51 -4.00 0.64
N ASP A 322 3.52 -4.36 -0.13
CA ASP A 322 3.44 -5.41 -1.15
C ASP A 322 3.31 -6.80 -0.50
N LEU A 323 4.09 -7.06 0.55
CA LEU A 323 3.95 -8.28 1.36
C LEU A 323 2.56 -8.37 2.01
N TRP A 324 2.03 -7.26 2.53
CA TRP A 324 0.69 -7.23 3.11
C TRP A 324 -0.39 -7.50 2.06
N ASN A 325 -0.31 -6.85 0.91
CA ASN A 325 -1.32 -6.99 -0.13
C ASN A 325 -1.37 -8.40 -0.75
N THR A 326 -0.27 -9.14 -0.66
CA THR A 326 -0.15 -10.51 -1.20
C THR A 326 -0.24 -11.61 -0.15
N HIS A 327 -0.30 -11.28 1.16
CA HIS A 327 -0.44 -12.31 2.20
C HIS A 327 -1.87 -12.85 2.28
N THR A 328 -2.01 -14.08 2.80
CA THR A 328 -3.33 -14.69 2.97
C THR A 328 -3.91 -14.35 4.34
N ILE A 329 -4.98 -13.57 4.37
CA ILE A 329 -5.80 -13.33 5.55
C ILE A 329 -6.67 -14.55 5.80
N ARG A 330 -6.59 -15.11 7.01
CA ARG A 330 -7.32 -16.32 7.38
C ARG A 330 -8.80 -16.03 7.61
N PRO A 331 -9.67 -17.01 7.35
CA PRO A 331 -11.05 -16.93 7.77
C PRO A 331 -11.15 -16.80 9.30
N VAL A 332 -12.06 -15.95 9.74
CA VAL A 332 -12.43 -15.78 11.14
C VAL A 332 -13.92 -16.01 11.24
N ARG A 333 -14.33 -16.91 12.13
CA ARG A 333 -15.73 -17.39 12.26
C ARG A 333 -16.78 -16.27 12.39
N GLN A 334 -16.40 -15.13 12.96
CA GLN A 334 -17.29 -13.99 13.20
C GLN A 334 -17.01 -12.81 12.25
N SER A 335 -16.24 -13.01 11.19
CA SER A 335 -15.92 -11.92 10.24
C SER A 335 -16.98 -11.87 9.15
N CYS A 336 -17.62 -10.71 9.00
CA CYS A 336 -18.54 -10.43 7.88
C CYS A 336 -17.78 -10.08 6.58
N CYS A 337 -16.46 -9.92 6.63
CA CYS A 337 -15.64 -9.68 5.45
C CYS A 337 -14.90 -10.94 5.02
N PRO A 338 -14.65 -11.14 3.73
CA PRO A 338 -14.04 -12.35 3.20
C PRO A 338 -12.61 -12.58 3.70
N SER A 339 -12.13 -13.79 3.50
CA SER A 339 -10.74 -14.19 3.73
C SER A 339 -10.05 -14.44 2.40
N GLY A 340 -8.74 -14.20 2.33
CA GLY A 340 -7.98 -14.34 1.10
C GLY A 340 -6.83 -13.36 1.05
N LYS A 341 -6.27 -13.16 -0.13
CA LYS A 341 -5.24 -12.15 -0.35
C LYS A 341 -5.88 -10.79 -0.62
N PRO A 342 -5.46 -9.70 0.06
CA PRO A 342 -6.00 -8.37 -0.16
C PRO A 342 -6.03 -7.95 -1.63
N GLU A 343 -4.95 -8.19 -2.37
CA GLU A 343 -4.86 -7.88 -3.80
C GLU A 343 -5.93 -8.62 -4.62
N ALA A 344 -6.14 -9.92 -4.35
CA ALA A 344 -7.15 -10.71 -5.05
C ALA A 344 -8.58 -10.32 -4.64
N MET A 345 -8.82 -10.05 -3.36
CA MET A 345 -10.15 -9.59 -2.90
C MET A 345 -10.53 -8.23 -3.48
N TYR A 346 -9.54 -7.35 -3.71
CA TYR A 346 -9.77 -6.04 -4.29
C TYR A 346 -10.08 -6.08 -5.79
N HIS A 347 -9.29 -6.84 -6.57
CA HIS A 347 -9.40 -6.85 -8.04
C HIS A 347 -10.36 -7.91 -8.58
N LEU A 348 -10.69 -8.94 -7.79
CA LEU A 348 -11.55 -10.06 -8.17
C LEU A 348 -12.70 -10.23 -7.18
N PRO A 349 -13.50 -9.18 -6.89
CA PRO A 349 -14.54 -9.24 -5.86
C PRO A 349 -15.57 -10.32 -6.13
N HIS A 350 -15.84 -10.67 -7.39
CA HIS A 350 -16.79 -11.72 -7.78
C HIS A 350 -16.46 -13.10 -7.17
N ARG A 351 -15.20 -13.36 -6.83
CA ARG A 351 -14.79 -14.61 -6.14
C ARG A 351 -15.06 -14.60 -4.63
N TYR A 352 -15.38 -13.44 -4.06
CA TYR A 352 -15.43 -13.23 -2.60
C TYR A 352 -16.76 -12.69 -2.10
N VAL A 353 -17.64 -12.23 -3.00
CA VAL A 353 -18.97 -11.70 -2.67
C VAL A 353 -20.01 -12.78 -2.92
N PHE A 354 -20.80 -13.10 -1.89
CA PHE A 354 -21.79 -14.18 -1.95
C PHE A 354 -23.15 -13.75 -2.56
N SER A 355 -23.36 -12.47 -2.89
CA SER A 355 -24.62 -11.98 -3.42
C SER A 355 -24.46 -11.27 -4.77
N PRO A 356 -25.22 -11.65 -5.82
CA PRO A 356 -25.19 -11.01 -7.14
C PRO A 356 -25.59 -9.53 -7.14
N CYS A 357 -26.38 -9.09 -6.14
CA CYS A 357 -26.87 -7.70 -6.05
C CYS A 357 -25.77 -6.68 -5.73
N ILE A 358 -24.61 -7.11 -5.22
CA ILE A 358 -23.54 -6.23 -4.76
C ILE A 358 -22.56 -5.89 -5.90
N LEU A 359 -22.59 -6.63 -7.01
CA LEU A 359 -21.72 -6.40 -8.17
C LEU A 359 -22.07 -5.14 -8.98
N PHE A 360 -23.23 -4.52 -8.77
CA PHE A 360 -23.72 -3.38 -9.56
C PHE A 360 -23.39 -1.99 -8.98
N HIS A 361 -22.90 -1.88 -7.74
CA HIS A 361 -22.31 -0.61 -7.25
C HIS A 361 -20.82 -0.57 -7.61
N SER A 362 -20.63 -0.67 -8.72
CA SER A 362 -19.71 -0.64 -9.86
C SER A 362 -18.66 0.46 -9.75
N PHE A 363 -17.54 0.06 -10.04
CA PHE A 363 -16.42 0.67 -10.74
C PHE A 363 -16.80 1.97 -11.47
N THR A 364 -16.93 3.06 -10.75
CA THR A 364 -17.02 4.39 -11.35
C THR A 364 -15.65 4.69 -11.93
N LYS A 365 -15.45 4.34 -13.22
CA LYS A 365 -14.29 4.82 -13.97
C LYS A 365 -14.37 6.34 -13.98
N ILE A 366 -13.42 6.98 -13.36
CA ILE A 366 -13.29 8.43 -13.50
C ILE A 366 -12.81 8.68 -14.93
N PHE A 367 -13.65 9.26 -15.76
CA PHE A 367 -13.15 10.11 -16.82
C PHE A 367 -12.67 11.39 -16.14
N LEU A 368 -11.38 11.44 -15.77
CA LEU A 368 -10.75 12.72 -15.51
C LEU A 368 -10.78 13.47 -16.83
N PRO A 369 -11.54 14.58 -16.96
CA PRO A 369 -11.29 15.51 -18.06
C PRO A 369 -9.82 15.89 -17.94
N GLN A 370 -9.14 16.08 -19.05
CA GLN A 370 -7.76 16.56 -19.08
C GLN A 370 -7.70 17.98 -18.48
N TYR A 371 -7.77 18.06 -17.16
CA TYR A 371 -7.46 19.30 -16.45
C TYR A 371 -5.97 19.36 -16.23
N SER A 372 -5.35 20.34 -16.89
CA SER A 372 -4.03 20.85 -16.61
C SER A 372 -3.85 20.97 -15.10
N VAL A 373 -2.79 20.35 -14.60
CA VAL A 373 -2.35 20.40 -13.20
C VAL A 373 -2.25 21.88 -12.78
N LEU A 374 -3.16 22.33 -11.93
CA LEU A 374 -3.01 23.59 -11.22
C LEU A 374 -1.85 23.42 -10.25
N TYR A 375 -0.68 23.93 -10.63
CA TYR A 375 0.40 24.20 -9.71
C TYR A 375 -0.07 25.26 -8.72
N VAL A 376 -0.31 24.88 -7.47
CA VAL A 376 -0.31 25.84 -6.38
C VAL A 376 1.15 26.23 -6.17
N GLN A 377 1.54 27.38 -6.71
CA GLN A 377 2.79 28.03 -6.34
C GLN A 377 2.71 28.35 -4.84
N ASP A 378 3.81 28.12 -4.14
CA ASP A 378 4.03 28.55 -2.76
C ASP A 378 3.82 30.06 -2.63
N THR A 379 2.60 30.47 -2.25
CA THR A 379 2.31 31.85 -1.85
C THR A 379 1.62 31.82 -0.51
N CYS A 380 2.26 32.41 0.45
CA CYS A 380 1.87 32.93 1.76
C CYS A 380 0.57 32.37 2.40
N PRO A 381 0.60 31.80 3.63
CA PRO A 381 -0.54 31.13 4.27
C PRO A 381 -1.75 32.02 4.61
N ALA A 382 -1.68 33.33 4.36
CA ALA A 382 -2.74 34.27 4.78
C ALA A 382 -3.82 34.55 3.72
N CYS A 383 -3.65 34.12 2.46
CA CYS A 383 -4.58 34.50 1.37
C CYS A 383 -5.55 33.39 0.90
N CYS A 384 -5.46 32.16 1.42
CA CYS A 384 -6.25 31.05 0.89
C CYS A 384 -7.70 30.96 1.42
N TYR A 385 -8.09 31.79 2.37
CA TYR A 385 -9.46 31.73 2.94
C TYR A 385 -10.51 32.57 2.22
N SER A 386 -10.13 33.48 1.32
CA SER A 386 -11.08 34.40 0.68
C SER A 386 -11.54 34.05 -0.74
N THR A 387 -10.89 33.05 -1.38
CA THR A 387 -11.18 32.79 -2.81
C THR A 387 -12.09 31.58 -3.04
N PHE A 388 -12.41 30.79 -2.01
CA PHE A 388 -13.28 29.61 -2.15
C PHE A 388 -14.76 29.85 -1.87
N CYS A 389 -15.16 31.07 -1.43
CA CYS A 389 -16.58 31.40 -1.20
C CYS A 389 -17.31 32.02 -2.41
N SER A 390 -16.69 32.10 -3.58
CA SER A 390 -17.32 32.71 -4.77
C SER A 390 -17.62 31.73 -5.91
N PHE A 391 -17.56 30.42 -5.67
CA PHE A 391 -17.94 29.38 -6.61
C PHE A 391 -18.80 28.26 -5.98
N ILE A 392 -19.81 28.66 -5.18
CA ILE A 392 -21.01 27.88 -4.90
C ILE A 392 -22.21 28.77 -5.20
#